data_2dc3aad0a68eb8911e2151be86eb7ce7
#
_entry.id   2dc3aad0a68eb8911e2151be86eb7ce7
#
_cell.length_a   1.000
_cell.length_b   1.000
_cell.length_c   1.000
_cell.angle_alpha   90.00
_cell.angle_beta   90.00
_cell.angle_gamma   90.00
#
_symmetry.space_group_name_H-M   'P 1'
#
loop_
_entity.id
_entity.type
_entity.pdbx_description
1 polymer ?
#
loop_
_entity_poly.entity_id
_entity_poly.type
_entity_poly.pdbx_seq_one_letter_code
_entity_poly.pdbx_strand_id
1 'polypeptide(L)'
;MMKKLALYICVLMGMPSVFGQELQLPTGNQYLADSEFLIMPTYAGIGNNVRVRLSATSQWVGFKEAPDYQSLSGDMRLGNRSGLGLSLYNDRNGYTKQMGAKATFSHHLTLDSYDSHFVSFGISYLVNAFRIDIDKFTEAGRPRADAAVTDNRAMINHNFEVGVLYRYKGIFASLAATNILNKNKEMFDVKEPTTLRNYNLYAGYRYKRTPSSILEIEPSVFVQYREGDSRSLTDANVKFRWFDFEDYYWVGATARFVNDQAFKPLSVGPMLGLKKGVFYFAYGYNLNLNTIRSYNSGSHMITLGIDMFQGIGGCNCTER
;
A
#
# COMPACT_ATOMS: atom_id res chain seq x y z
N MET A 1 -37.70 -34.36 8.98
CA MET A 1 -36.49 -33.92 9.71
C MET A 1 -35.51 -33.17 8.84
N MET A 2 -35.16 -33.61 7.65
CA MET A 2 -34.18 -32.95 6.74
C MET A 2 -34.52 -31.51 6.34
N LYS A 3 -35.79 -31.17 6.07
CA LYS A 3 -36.18 -29.77 5.71
C LYS A 3 -35.97 -28.76 6.83
N LYS A 4 -36.10 -29.16 8.10
CA LYS A 4 -35.81 -28.26 9.23
C LYS A 4 -34.30 -28.07 9.45
N LEU A 5 -33.50 -29.08 9.20
CA LEU A 5 -32.03 -29.03 9.25
C LEU A 5 -31.46 -28.07 8.19
N ALA A 6 -32.00 -28.13 6.97
CA ALA A 6 -31.61 -27.25 5.87
C ALA A 6 -31.94 -25.77 6.18
N LEU A 7 -33.06 -25.50 6.85
CA LEU A 7 -33.46 -24.16 7.26
C LEU A 7 -32.49 -23.58 8.31
N TYR A 8 -32.06 -24.39 9.29
CA TYR A 8 -31.07 -23.97 10.30
C TYR A 8 -29.69 -23.70 9.71
N ILE A 9 -29.26 -24.47 8.69
CA ILE A 9 -28.00 -24.25 7.97
C ILE A 9 -28.07 -22.94 7.16
N CYS A 10 -29.19 -22.63 6.50
CA CYS A 10 -29.36 -21.36 5.78
C CYS A 10 -29.41 -20.14 6.73
N VAL A 11 -29.95 -20.25 7.92
CA VAL A 11 -29.97 -19.16 8.92
C VAL A 11 -28.59 -18.92 9.52
N LEU A 12 -27.77 -19.95 9.69
CA LEU A 12 -26.37 -19.83 10.14
C LEU A 12 -25.43 -19.21 9.09
N MET A 13 -25.72 -19.35 7.79
CA MET A 13 -24.94 -18.74 6.72
C MET A 13 -25.30 -17.27 6.44
N GLY A 14 -26.36 -16.74 7.05
CA GLY A 14 -26.88 -15.40 6.81
C GLY A 14 -26.53 -14.35 7.86
N MET A 15 -25.60 -14.60 8.79
CA MET A 15 -25.17 -13.57 9.73
C MET A 15 -24.26 -12.56 9.01
N PRO A 16 -24.70 -11.30 8.81
CA PRO A 16 -23.81 -10.27 8.32
C PRO A 16 -22.72 -10.07 9.37
N SER A 17 -21.48 -10.25 9.00
CA SER A 17 -20.35 -9.89 9.84
C SER A 17 -20.37 -8.36 9.98
N VAL A 18 -20.74 -7.86 11.14
CA VAL A 18 -20.64 -6.44 11.49
C VAL A 18 -19.16 -6.17 11.74
N PHE A 19 -18.49 -5.61 10.75
CA PHE A 19 -17.07 -5.24 10.86
C PHE A 19 -16.98 -3.87 11.52
N GLY A 20 -16.23 -3.81 12.62
CA GLY A 20 -15.86 -2.57 13.30
C GLY A 20 -14.98 -1.67 12.43
N GLN A 21 -14.74 -0.44 12.90
CA GLN A 21 -13.93 0.56 12.19
C GLN A 21 -12.50 0.05 11.93
N GLU A 22 -12.01 0.29 10.72
CA GLU A 22 -10.72 -0.18 10.27
C GLU A 22 -9.62 0.79 10.74
N LEU A 23 -8.76 0.34 11.65
CA LEU A 23 -7.61 1.09 12.16
C LEU A 23 -6.37 0.97 11.27
N GLN A 24 -6.49 0.31 10.13
CA GLN A 24 -5.41 0.10 9.20
C GLN A 24 -5.52 1.06 8.02
N LEU A 25 -4.38 1.61 7.62
CA LEU A 25 -4.31 2.39 6.40
C LEU A 25 -4.66 1.51 5.19
N PRO A 26 -5.58 1.94 4.33
CA PRO A 26 -5.85 1.22 3.11
C PRO A 26 -4.60 1.23 2.22
N THR A 27 -4.23 0.09 1.69
CA THR A 27 -3.14 0.01 0.72
C THR A 27 -3.59 0.64 -0.59
N GLY A 28 -3.10 1.85 -0.83
CA GLY A 28 -3.33 2.57 -2.08
C GLY A 28 -2.40 2.09 -3.20
N ASN A 29 -2.60 2.58 -4.40
CA ASN A 29 -1.80 2.24 -5.58
C ASN A 29 -0.52 3.09 -5.71
N GLN A 30 -0.14 3.87 -4.68
CA GLN A 30 1.04 4.74 -4.70
C GLN A 30 2.35 3.96 -4.95
N TYR A 31 2.41 2.69 -4.55
CA TYR A 31 3.58 1.84 -4.79
C TYR A 31 3.88 1.65 -6.28
N LEU A 32 2.85 1.71 -7.14
CA LEU A 32 3.02 1.63 -8.60
C LEU A 32 3.65 2.90 -9.21
N ALA A 33 3.67 4.00 -8.46
CA ALA A 33 4.36 5.23 -8.84
C ALA A 33 5.85 5.21 -8.41
N ASP A 34 6.53 4.09 -8.64
CA ASP A 34 7.94 3.85 -8.30
C ASP A 34 8.28 4.09 -6.81
N SER A 35 7.37 3.66 -5.94
CA SER A 35 7.46 3.81 -4.48
C SER A 35 7.15 2.51 -3.75
N GLU A 36 7.69 1.41 -4.24
CA GLU A 36 7.46 0.05 -3.73
C GLU A 36 7.83 -0.09 -2.24
N PHE A 37 8.77 0.72 -1.73
CA PHE A 37 9.17 0.68 -0.32
C PHE A 37 8.03 1.10 0.64
N LEU A 38 6.98 1.75 0.14
CA LEU A 38 5.80 2.07 0.94
C LEU A 38 5.06 0.83 1.44
N ILE A 39 5.07 -0.24 0.63
CA ILE A 39 4.39 -1.51 0.94
C ILE A 39 5.35 -2.64 1.33
N MET A 40 6.62 -2.55 0.92
CA MET A 40 7.66 -3.55 1.14
C MET A 40 8.93 -2.89 1.65
N PRO A 41 9.31 -3.04 2.93
CA PRO A 41 10.49 -2.38 3.49
C PRO A 41 11.79 -2.75 2.77
N THR A 42 11.82 -3.87 2.09
CA THR A 42 12.96 -4.39 1.34
C THR A 42 13.34 -3.57 0.11
N TYR A 43 12.46 -2.68 -0.35
CA TYR A 43 12.71 -1.84 -1.53
C TYR A 43 13.39 -0.50 -1.24
N ALA A 44 13.54 -0.12 0.03
CA ALA A 44 14.24 1.12 0.37
C ALA A 44 15.67 1.09 -0.18
N GLY A 45 16.10 2.15 -0.86
CA GLY A 45 17.42 2.27 -1.48
C GLY A 45 17.66 1.40 -2.72
N ILE A 46 16.64 0.70 -3.26
CA ILE A 46 16.72 0.09 -4.58
C ILE A 46 16.56 1.18 -5.62
N GLY A 47 17.63 1.43 -6.35
CA GLY A 47 17.80 2.51 -7.31
C GLY A 47 19.13 3.22 -7.09
N ASN A 48 19.59 3.95 -8.09
CA ASN A 48 20.86 4.66 -8.05
C ASN A 48 20.69 6.16 -7.76
N ASN A 49 19.64 6.54 -7.04
CA ASN A 49 19.28 7.92 -6.81
C ASN A 49 18.65 8.09 -5.42
N VAL A 50 18.55 9.33 -4.97
CA VAL A 50 17.70 9.75 -3.86
C VAL A 50 16.34 10.10 -4.44
N ARG A 51 15.30 9.44 -3.98
CA ARG A 51 13.93 9.67 -4.43
C ARG A 51 13.12 10.38 -3.36
N VAL A 52 12.41 11.42 -3.73
CA VAL A 52 11.41 12.07 -2.87
C VAL A 52 10.09 12.10 -3.62
N ARG A 53 9.01 11.71 -2.96
CA ARG A 53 7.66 11.63 -3.54
C ARG A 53 6.65 12.29 -2.61
N LEU A 54 5.84 13.16 -3.16
CA LEU A 54 4.63 13.70 -2.56
C LEU A 54 3.44 13.09 -3.29
N SER A 55 2.63 12.31 -2.60
CA SER A 55 1.45 11.66 -3.17
C SER A 55 0.18 12.12 -2.47
N ALA A 56 -0.87 12.31 -3.26
CA ALA A 56 -2.21 12.59 -2.78
C ALA A 56 -3.21 11.67 -3.49
N THR A 57 -4.10 11.06 -2.71
CA THR A 57 -5.20 10.23 -3.23
C THR A 57 -6.50 10.71 -2.64
N SER A 58 -7.46 11.05 -3.51
CA SER A 58 -8.84 11.33 -3.14
C SER A 58 -9.71 10.18 -3.63
N GLN A 59 -10.39 9.51 -2.70
CA GLN A 59 -11.24 8.36 -3.02
C GLN A 59 -12.69 8.81 -3.11
N TRP A 60 -13.49 8.11 -3.95
CA TRP A 60 -14.94 8.32 -4.07
C TRP A 60 -15.33 9.79 -4.26
N VAL A 61 -14.69 10.45 -5.21
CA VAL A 61 -14.94 11.87 -5.50
C VAL A 61 -16.43 12.10 -5.77
N GLY A 62 -17.01 13.05 -5.04
CA GLY A 62 -18.45 13.35 -5.04
C GLY A 62 -19.14 13.04 -3.71
N PHE A 63 -18.55 12.23 -2.83
CA PHE A 63 -19.05 12.07 -1.46
C PHE A 63 -18.50 13.14 -0.53
N LYS A 64 -19.36 13.63 0.35
CA LYS A 64 -18.94 14.50 1.46
C LYS A 64 -18.07 13.68 2.42
N GLU A 65 -16.91 14.22 2.81
CA GLU A 65 -15.97 13.58 3.73
C GLU A 65 -15.43 12.23 3.24
N ALA A 66 -15.32 12.09 1.93
CA ALA A 66 -14.69 10.94 1.30
C ALA A 66 -13.24 10.76 1.77
N PRO A 67 -12.70 9.53 1.74
CA PRO A 67 -11.34 9.28 2.19
C PRO A 67 -10.31 10.05 1.36
N ASP A 68 -9.42 10.76 2.06
CA ASP A 68 -8.26 11.46 1.50
C ASP A 68 -6.98 10.93 2.16
N TYR A 69 -6.02 10.53 1.34
CA TYR A 69 -4.71 10.10 1.79
C TYR A 69 -3.63 10.98 1.19
N GLN A 70 -2.72 11.45 2.02
CA GLN A 70 -1.57 12.23 1.63
C GLN A 70 -0.30 11.61 2.21
N SER A 71 0.78 11.58 1.45
CA SER A 71 2.07 11.11 1.94
C SER A 71 3.23 11.87 1.33
N LEU A 72 4.23 12.12 2.16
CA LEU A 72 5.56 12.55 1.75
C LEU A 72 6.52 11.42 2.08
N SER A 73 7.21 10.93 1.09
CA SER A 73 8.13 9.80 1.26
C SER A 73 9.43 10.06 0.54
N GLY A 74 10.50 9.46 1.04
CA GLY A 74 11.78 9.49 0.37
C GLY A 74 12.59 8.27 0.75
N ASP A 75 13.38 7.80 -0.19
CA ASP A 75 14.33 6.73 0.05
C ASP A 75 15.64 6.99 -0.68
N MET A 76 16.69 6.44 -0.12
CA MET A 76 18.03 6.59 -0.67
C MET A 76 18.90 5.38 -0.33
N ARG A 77 19.91 5.19 -1.12
CA ARG A 77 20.98 4.24 -0.81
C ARG A 77 21.90 4.82 0.26
N LEU A 78 22.30 3.97 1.21
CA LEU A 78 23.32 4.23 2.21
C LEU A 78 24.51 3.31 1.97
N GLY A 79 25.58 3.84 1.39
CA GLY A 79 26.71 3.04 0.97
C GLY A 79 26.37 2.08 -0.19
N ASN A 80 27.07 0.94 -0.29
CA ASN A 80 26.95 0.04 -1.45
C ASN A 80 25.77 -0.93 -1.36
N ARG A 81 25.33 -1.30 -0.16
CA ARG A 81 24.40 -2.44 0.04
C ARG A 81 23.23 -2.14 0.98
N SER A 82 23.12 -0.94 1.50
CA SER A 82 22.05 -0.59 2.43
C SER A 82 21.18 0.51 1.86
N GLY A 83 19.95 0.58 2.32
CA GLY A 83 18.99 1.62 1.98
C GLY A 83 18.31 2.19 3.21
N LEU A 84 17.97 3.45 3.14
CA LEU A 84 17.15 4.15 4.12
C LEU A 84 15.91 4.69 3.43
N GLY A 85 14.79 4.64 4.14
CA GLY A 85 13.53 5.25 3.71
C GLY A 85 12.85 5.97 4.86
N LEU A 86 12.18 7.05 4.53
CA LEU A 86 11.31 7.79 5.45
C LEU A 86 9.98 8.05 4.76
N SER A 87 8.88 7.87 5.47
CA SER A 87 7.55 8.20 4.97
C SER A 87 6.75 8.86 6.08
N LEU A 88 6.10 9.98 5.74
CA LEU A 88 5.12 10.67 6.55
C LEU A 88 3.78 10.54 5.83
N TYR A 89 2.70 10.32 6.56
CA TYR A 89 1.38 10.22 5.96
C TYR A 89 0.29 10.84 6.83
N ASN A 90 -0.77 11.26 6.17
CA ASN A 90 -2.00 11.75 6.76
C ASN A 90 -3.16 11.12 5.98
N ASP A 91 -3.96 10.34 6.68
CA ASP A 91 -5.18 9.71 6.16
C ASP A 91 -6.38 10.26 6.89
N ARG A 92 -7.41 10.61 6.15
CA ARG A 92 -8.69 11.04 6.67
C ARG A 92 -9.79 10.23 6.02
N ASN A 93 -10.61 9.60 6.81
CA ASN A 93 -11.75 8.83 6.35
C ASN A 93 -12.97 9.18 7.21
N GLY A 94 -13.85 10.03 6.69
CA GLY A 94 -14.96 10.59 7.45
C GLY A 94 -14.46 11.38 8.67
N TYR A 95 -14.86 10.94 9.85
CA TYR A 95 -14.47 11.55 11.13
C TYR A 95 -13.23 10.91 11.76
N THR A 96 -12.64 9.93 11.12
CA THR A 96 -11.38 9.33 11.55
C THR A 96 -10.20 9.98 10.87
N LYS A 97 -9.13 10.20 11.62
CA LYS A 97 -7.88 10.73 11.14
C LYS A 97 -6.72 9.87 11.63
N GLN A 98 -5.85 9.48 10.72
CA GLN A 98 -4.61 8.80 11.03
C GLN A 98 -3.43 9.58 10.48
N MET A 99 -2.44 9.82 11.32
CA MET A 99 -1.19 10.46 10.93
C MET A 99 -0.04 9.63 11.43
N GLY A 100 1.00 9.49 10.64
CA GLY A 100 2.14 8.71 11.11
C GLY A 100 3.42 8.96 10.35
N ALA A 101 4.46 8.35 10.90
CA ALA A 101 5.79 8.33 10.33
C ALA A 101 6.30 6.89 10.28
N LYS A 102 7.00 6.53 9.22
CA LYS A 102 7.66 5.25 9.03
C LYS A 102 9.12 5.48 8.63
N ALA A 103 10.05 4.94 9.43
CA ALA A 103 11.47 4.89 9.13
C ALA A 103 11.83 3.46 8.72
N THR A 104 12.50 3.30 7.60
CA THR A 104 12.82 2.01 6.99
C THR A 104 14.33 1.88 6.81
N PHE A 105 14.87 0.72 7.13
CA PHE A 105 16.21 0.29 6.80
C PHE A 105 16.15 -1.00 5.99
N SER A 106 16.98 -1.10 4.96
CA SER A 106 17.13 -2.31 4.16
C SER A 106 18.60 -2.66 3.94
N HIS A 107 18.85 -3.94 3.70
CA HIS A 107 20.18 -4.43 3.35
C HIS A 107 20.08 -5.44 2.19
N HIS A 108 20.94 -5.26 1.19
CA HIS A 108 20.89 -5.97 -0.07
C HIS A 108 22.16 -6.83 -0.22
N LEU A 109 21.97 -8.10 -0.51
CA LEU A 109 23.03 -9.10 -0.65
C LEU A 109 23.04 -9.68 -2.06
N THR A 110 24.23 -9.88 -2.59
CA THR A 110 24.47 -10.71 -3.78
C THR A 110 24.82 -12.11 -3.30
N LEU A 111 24.13 -13.12 -3.82
CA LEU A 111 24.31 -14.52 -3.41
C LEU A 111 25.30 -15.28 -4.28
N ASP A 112 25.57 -14.78 -5.48
CA ASP A 112 26.43 -15.45 -6.45
C ASP A 112 27.54 -14.55 -6.99
N SER A 113 28.57 -15.18 -7.54
CA SER A 113 29.72 -14.48 -8.15
C SER A 113 29.39 -13.78 -9.48
N TYR A 114 28.23 -14.08 -10.06
CA TYR A 114 27.79 -13.52 -11.36
C TYR A 114 26.85 -12.33 -11.22
N ASP A 115 26.64 -11.85 -9.98
CA ASP A 115 25.73 -10.73 -9.68
C ASP A 115 24.34 -10.90 -10.30
N SER A 116 23.79 -12.11 -10.23
CA SER A 116 22.50 -12.43 -10.83
C SER A 116 21.41 -12.75 -9.80
N HIS A 117 21.78 -13.22 -8.59
CA HIS A 117 20.90 -13.56 -7.51
C HIS A 117 21.03 -12.56 -6.36
N PHE A 118 19.95 -11.87 -6.03
CA PHE A 118 19.94 -10.87 -4.97
C PHE A 118 18.90 -11.21 -3.93
N VAL A 119 19.27 -11.08 -2.66
CA VAL A 119 18.35 -11.14 -1.51
C VAL A 119 18.44 -9.83 -0.75
N SER A 120 17.29 -9.27 -0.39
CA SER A 120 17.22 -8.07 0.42
C SER A 120 16.38 -8.32 1.65
N PHE A 121 16.82 -7.79 2.79
CA PHE A 121 16.07 -7.76 4.04
C PHE A 121 15.69 -6.32 4.35
N GLY A 122 14.52 -6.14 4.92
CA GLY A 122 14.05 -4.81 5.30
C GLY A 122 13.34 -4.84 6.64
N ILE A 123 13.54 -3.77 7.41
CA ILE A 123 12.83 -3.51 8.65
C ILE A 123 12.33 -2.08 8.64
N SER A 124 11.10 -1.87 9.12
CA SER A 124 10.57 -0.52 9.34
C SER A 124 10.06 -0.40 10.77
N TYR A 125 10.23 0.79 11.32
CA TYR A 125 9.56 1.23 12.53
C TYR A 125 8.55 2.29 12.16
N LEU A 126 7.31 2.14 12.66
CA LEU A 126 6.26 3.09 12.41
C LEU A 126 5.61 3.57 13.71
N VAL A 127 5.25 4.83 13.70
CA VAL A 127 4.43 5.49 14.71
C VAL A 127 3.19 6.00 14.03
N ASN A 128 2.02 5.60 14.51
CA ASN A 128 0.73 6.00 13.99
C ASN A 128 -0.11 6.63 15.10
N ALA A 129 -0.54 7.87 14.90
CA ALA A 129 -1.50 8.55 15.75
C ALA A 129 -2.89 8.46 15.10
N PHE A 130 -3.81 7.82 15.79
CA PHE A 130 -5.20 7.65 15.38
C PHE A 130 -6.10 8.55 16.23
N ARG A 131 -7.05 9.23 15.60
CA ARG A 131 -8.04 10.08 16.27
C ARG A 131 -9.42 9.91 15.64
N ILE A 132 -10.44 9.81 16.49
CA ILE A 132 -11.86 9.94 16.13
C ILE A 132 -12.35 11.28 16.62
N ASP A 133 -12.90 12.10 15.73
CA ASP A 133 -13.46 13.42 16.03
C ASP A 133 -14.99 13.29 16.18
N ILE A 134 -15.45 13.05 17.42
CA ILE A 134 -16.86 12.81 17.72
C ILE A 134 -17.67 14.10 17.73
N ASP A 135 -17.05 15.24 18.04
CA ASP A 135 -17.74 16.53 18.12
C ASP A 135 -18.35 16.90 16.76
N LYS A 136 -17.69 16.54 15.67
CA LYS A 136 -18.23 16.72 14.31
C LYS A 136 -19.47 15.88 13.99
N PHE A 137 -19.65 14.74 14.67
CA PHE A 137 -20.90 13.99 14.59
C PHE A 137 -22.09 14.77 15.19
N THR A 138 -21.82 15.53 16.24
CA THR A 138 -22.83 16.31 16.96
C THR A 138 -23.21 17.57 16.19
N GLU A 139 -22.24 18.25 15.59
CA GLU A 139 -22.46 19.43 14.72
C GLU A 139 -23.29 19.13 13.47
N ALA A 140 -23.26 17.88 12.98
CA ALA A 140 -24.06 17.44 11.83
C ALA A 140 -25.56 17.24 12.15
N GLY A 141 -26.03 17.67 13.34
CA GLY A 141 -27.44 17.62 13.74
C GLY A 141 -28.01 16.22 13.99
N ARG A 142 -27.14 15.22 14.14
CA ARG A 142 -27.55 13.86 14.52
C ARG A 142 -27.48 13.71 16.05
N PRO A 143 -28.55 13.26 16.72
CA PRO A 143 -28.47 13.02 18.16
C PRO A 143 -27.38 11.97 18.43
N ARG A 144 -26.69 12.11 19.57
CA ARG A 144 -25.75 11.09 20.11
C ARG A 144 -26.51 9.77 20.31
N ALA A 145 -26.73 9.02 19.25
CA ALA A 145 -27.56 7.81 19.28
C ALA A 145 -26.73 6.55 19.53
N ASP A 146 -25.40 6.63 19.54
CA ASP A 146 -24.54 5.48 19.79
C ASP A 146 -23.87 5.61 21.16
N ALA A 147 -24.40 4.87 22.15
CA ALA A 147 -23.86 4.79 23.50
C ALA A 147 -22.43 4.20 23.56
N ALA A 148 -21.95 3.60 22.45
CA ALA A 148 -20.60 3.06 22.34
C ALA A 148 -19.54 4.10 21.95
N VAL A 149 -19.97 5.29 21.49
CA VAL A 149 -19.06 6.36 21.03
C VAL A 149 -19.27 7.59 21.89
N THR A 150 -18.78 7.55 23.13
CA THR A 150 -19.02 8.60 24.13
C THR A 150 -17.95 9.70 24.14
N ASP A 151 -16.72 9.42 23.72
CA ASP A 151 -15.59 10.33 23.87
C ASP A 151 -14.68 10.38 22.64
N ASN A 152 -14.02 11.54 22.42
CA ASN A 152 -12.94 11.69 21.45
C ASN A 152 -11.83 10.72 21.79
N ARG A 153 -11.58 9.74 20.92
CA ARG A 153 -10.52 8.76 21.10
C ARG A 153 -9.27 9.21 20.34
N ALA A 154 -8.17 9.33 21.06
CA ALA A 154 -6.85 9.55 20.47
C ALA A 154 -5.90 8.44 20.96
N MET A 155 -5.15 7.86 20.06
CA MET A 155 -4.26 6.76 20.33
C MET A 155 -2.98 6.88 19.53
N ILE A 156 -1.85 6.57 20.15
CA ILE A 156 -0.56 6.41 19.45
C ILE A 156 -0.21 4.93 19.46
N ASN A 157 0.08 4.40 18.29
CA ASN A 157 0.50 3.02 18.10
C ASN A 157 1.92 2.99 17.52
N HIS A 158 2.79 2.22 18.17
CA HIS A 158 4.15 1.92 17.73
C HIS A 158 4.18 0.51 17.16
N ASN A 159 4.77 0.33 15.98
CA ASN A 159 4.82 -0.98 15.36
C ASN A 159 6.06 -1.18 14.49
N PHE A 160 6.24 -2.41 14.02
CA PHE A 160 7.33 -2.81 13.14
C PHE A 160 6.80 -3.54 11.91
N GLU A 161 7.58 -3.44 10.84
CA GLU A 161 7.43 -4.23 9.63
C GLU A 161 8.75 -4.93 9.34
N VAL A 162 8.70 -6.15 8.84
CA VAL A 162 9.87 -6.88 8.36
C VAL A 162 9.56 -7.50 7.01
N GLY A 163 10.57 -7.67 6.18
CA GLY A 163 10.39 -8.28 4.86
C GLY A 163 11.65 -8.90 4.31
N VAL A 164 11.45 -9.74 3.32
CA VAL A 164 12.48 -10.35 2.49
C VAL A 164 12.09 -10.18 1.02
N LEU A 165 13.06 -9.89 0.16
CA LEU A 165 12.91 -9.78 -1.29
C LEU A 165 13.97 -10.65 -1.96
N TYR A 166 13.55 -11.46 -2.91
CA TYR A 166 14.43 -12.18 -3.81
C TYR A 166 14.28 -11.63 -5.24
N ARG A 167 15.41 -11.44 -5.93
CA ARG A 167 15.44 -11.00 -7.33
C ARG A 167 16.42 -11.85 -8.14
N TYR A 168 15.97 -12.23 -9.35
CA TYR A 168 16.76 -13.00 -10.29
C TYR A 168 16.33 -12.70 -11.73
N LYS A 169 17.24 -12.16 -12.55
CA LYS A 169 17.02 -11.93 -13.99
C LYS A 169 15.66 -11.30 -14.33
N GLY A 170 15.30 -10.23 -13.62
CA GLY A 170 14.02 -9.54 -13.81
C GLY A 170 12.86 -10.10 -13.01
N ILE A 171 12.90 -11.36 -12.55
CA ILE A 171 11.93 -11.89 -11.60
C ILE A 171 12.17 -11.22 -10.23
N PHE A 172 11.10 -10.84 -9.55
CA PHE A 172 11.15 -10.38 -8.17
C PHE A 172 9.98 -10.96 -7.37
N ALA A 173 10.25 -11.30 -6.11
CA ALA A 173 9.24 -11.72 -5.15
C ALA A 173 9.61 -11.23 -3.76
N SER A 174 8.74 -10.45 -3.15
CA SER A 174 8.90 -9.89 -1.81
C SER A 174 7.78 -10.33 -0.90
N LEU A 175 8.13 -10.74 0.32
CA LEU A 175 7.22 -11.02 1.40
C LEU A 175 7.46 -10.04 2.53
N ALA A 176 6.41 -9.53 3.14
CA ALA A 176 6.51 -8.68 4.32
C ALA A 176 5.40 -8.99 5.33
N ALA A 177 5.75 -8.92 6.61
CA ALA A 177 4.80 -8.87 7.71
C ALA A 177 4.80 -7.45 8.28
N THR A 178 3.62 -6.85 8.39
CA THR A 178 3.44 -5.49 8.89
C THR A 178 2.59 -5.49 10.15
N ASN A 179 2.71 -4.47 10.98
CA ASN A 179 2.02 -4.37 12.27
C ASN A 179 2.26 -5.60 13.17
N ILE A 180 3.52 -5.97 13.36
CA ILE A 180 3.92 -7.21 14.03
C ILE A 180 3.55 -7.22 15.51
N LEU A 181 3.61 -6.06 16.17
CA LEU A 181 3.27 -5.93 17.58
C LEU A 181 1.76 -5.92 17.77
N ASN A 182 1.28 -6.72 18.70
CA ASN A 182 -0.10 -6.68 19.13
C ASN A 182 -0.40 -5.38 19.86
N LYS A 183 -1.62 -4.87 19.72
CA LYS A 183 -2.09 -3.71 20.47
C LYS A 183 -2.26 -4.01 21.95
N ASN A 184 -2.12 -2.99 22.79
CA ASN A 184 -2.49 -3.07 24.19
C ASN A 184 -4.03 -3.18 24.31
N LYS A 185 -4.52 -4.28 24.89
CA LYS A 185 -5.94 -4.61 24.99
C LYS A 185 -6.76 -3.61 25.83
N GLU A 186 -6.11 -2.87 26.72
CA GLU A 186 -6.78 -1.91 27.60
C GLU A 186 -7.34 -0.69 26.88
N MET A 187 -6.89 -0.42 25.64
CA MET A 187 -7.30 0.74 24.85
C MET A 187 -8.42 0.44 23.85
N PHE A 188 -8.83 -0.83 23.73
CA PHE A 188 -9.79 -1.28 22.73
C PHE A 188 -11.02 -1.88 23.40
N ASP A 189 -12.20 -1.62 22.78
CA ASP A 189 -13.41 -2.33 23.13
C ASP A 189 -13.28 -3.82 22.80
N VAL A 190 -13.98 -4.68 23.53
CA VAL A 190 -13.99 -6.15 23.35
C VAL A 190 -14.35 -6.56 21.92
N LYS A 191 -15.01 -5.71 21.16
CA LYS A 191 -15.43 -5.94 19.77
C LYS A 191 -14.44 -5.47 18.72
N GLU A 192 -13.38 -4.75 19.10
CA GLU A 192 -12.38 -4.25 18.13
C GLU A 192 -11.28 -5.31 17.88
N PRO A 193 -10.81 -5.48 16.63
CA PRO A 193 -9.76 -6.45 16.33
C PRO A 193 -8.47 -6.04 17.02
N THR A 194 -7.91 -6.93 17.83
CA THR A 194 -6.67 -6.70 18.58
C THR A 194 -5.42 -6.95 17.75
N THR A 195 -5.54 -7.78 16.72
CA THR A 195 -4.44 -8.12 15.81
C THR A 195 -4.56 -7.31 14.53
N LEU A 196 -3.61 -6.43 14.27
CA LEU A 196 -3.54 -5.62 13.05
C LEU A 196 -2.50 -6.15 12.05
N ARG A 197 -1.98 -7.34 12.29
CA ARG A 197 -0.93 -7.92 11.46
C ARG A 197 -1.43 -8.19 10.06
N ASN A 198 -0.62 -7.76 9.08
CA ASN A 198 -0.85 -8.06 7.68
C ASN A 198 0.34 -8.80 7.10
N TYR A 199 0.06 -9.68 6.17
CA TYR A 199 1.04 -10.35 5.34
C TYR A 199 0.89 -9.88 3.91
N ASN A 200 1.96 -9.33 3.36
CA ASN A 200 2.01 -8.77 2.02
C ASN A 200 2.91 -9.64 1.15
N LEU A 201 2.47 -9.94 -0.05
CA LEU A 201 3.26 -10.52 -1.13
C LEU A 201 3.25 -9.54 -2.30
N TYR A 202 4.44 -9.21 -2.82
CA TYR A 202 4.58 -8.46 -4.07
C TYR A 202 5.52 -9.19 -4.99
N ALA A 203 5.04 -9.65 -6.13
CA ALA A 203 5.81 -10.43 -7.07
C ALA A 203 5.54 -9.99 -8.51
N GLY A 204 6.52 -10.17 -9.38
CA GLY A 204 6.38 -9.81 -10.78
C GLY A 204 7.62 -10.14 -11.59
N TYR A 205 7.57 -9.67 -12.83
CA TYR A 205 8.64 -9.87 -13.79
C TYR A 205 8.87 -8.61 -14.60
N ARG A 206 10.13 -8.16 -14.72
CA ARG A 206 10.56 -7.05 -15.59
C ARG A 206 11.14 -7.63 -16.86
N TYR A 207 10.36 -7.61 -17.91
CA TYR A 207 10.76 -8.13 -19.21
C TYR A 207 11.35 -7.04 -20.07
N LYS A 208 12.61 -7.23 -20.50
CA LYS A 208 13.26 -6.50 -21.58
C LYS A 208 13.73 -7.51 -22.63
N ARG A 209 13.49 -7.23 -23.90
CA ARG A 209 13.94 -8.13 -24.98
C ARG A 209 15.46 -8.27 -25.00
N THR A 210 16.17 -7.16 -24.77
CA THR A 210 17.62 -7.08 -24.61
C THR A 210 17.92 -6.10 -23.48
N PRO A 211 19.09 -6.12 -22.84
CA PRO A 211 19.46 -5.13 -21.82
C PRO A 211 19.35 -3.67 -22.31
N SER A 212 19.58 -3.43 -23.61
CA SER A 212 19.47 -2.12 -24.25
C SER A 212 18.09 -1.79 -24.82
N SER A 213 17.07 -2.65 -24.58
CA SER A 213 15.72 -2.36 -25.06
C SER A 213 15.16 -1.13 -24.39
N ILE A 214 14.59 -0.25 -25.20
CA ILE A 214 13.89 0.95 -24.72
C ILE A 214 12.57 0.62 -24.03
N LEU A 215 11.95 -0.52 -24.32
CA LEU A 215 10.70 -0.96 -23.74
C LEU A 215 10.93 -2.03 -22.66
N GLU A 216 10.36 -1.80 -21.49
CA GLU A 216 10.23 -2.75 -20.39
C GLU A 216 8.75 -3.02 -20.14
N ILE A 217 8.39 -4.28 -19.96
CA ILE A 217 7.03 -4.72 -19.57
C ILE A 217 7.13 -5.34 -18.19
N GLU A 218 6.34 -4.83 -17.23
CA GLU A 218 6.34 -5.29 -15.85
C GLU A 218 4.93 -5.74 -15.44
N PRO A 219 4.54 -7.01 -15.68
CA PRO A 219 3.42 -7.61 -14.98
C PRO A 219 3.79 -7.86 -13.53
N SER A 220 2.87 -7.53 -12.60
CA SER A 220 3.07 -7.76 -11.17
C SER A 220 1.76 -8.05 -10.45
N VAL A 221 1.87 -8.70 -9.31
CA VAL A 221 0.76 -8.99 -8.41
C VAL A 221 1.13 -8.56 -7.00
N PHE A 222 0.20 -7.87 -6.33
CA PHE A 222 0.28 -7.59 -4.91
C PHE A 222 -0.86 -8.30 -4.21
N VAL A 223 -0.56 -9.05 -3.16
CA VAL A 223 -1.55 -9.73 -2.33
C VAL A 223 -1.36 -9.28 -0.89
N GLN A 224 -2.43 -8.88 -0.25
CA GLN A 224 -2.45 -8.56 1.17
C GLN A 224 -3.46 -9.47 1.87
N TYR A 225 -3.03 -10.11 2.94
CA TYR A 225 -3.87 -10.84 3.88
C TYR A 225 -3.84 -10.17 5.24
N ARG A 226 -5.00 -9.91 5.82
CA ARG A 226 -5.20 -9.30 7.14
C ARG A 226 -5.58 -10.37 8.14
N GLU A 227 -4.74 -10.59 9.15
CA GLU A 227 -4.96 -11.63 10.15
C GLU A 227 -6.18 -11.33 11.03
N GLY A 228 -6.42 -10.06 11.36
CA GLY A 228 -7.45 -9.68 12.33
C GLY A 228 -8.89 -9.93 11.88
N ASP A 229 -9.19 -9.79 10.61
CA ASP A 229 -10.53 -9.96 10.03
C ASP A 229 -10.56 -11.02 8.92
N SER A 230 -9.44 -11.70 8.69
CA SER A 230 -9.25 -12.74 7.65
C SER A 230 -9.55 -12.24 6.22
N ARG A 231 -9.58 -10.93 6.00
CA ARG A 231 -9.79 -10.37 4.66
C ARG A 231 -8.51 -10.46 3.83
N SER A 232 -8.69 -10.64 2.56
CA SER A 232 -7.58 -10.56 1.62
C SER A 232 -7.95 -9.84 0.34
N LEU A 233 -6.97 -9.16 -0.23
CA LEU A 233 -7.11 -8.46 -1.51
C LEU A 233 -5.94 -8.83 -2.44
N THR A 234 -6.21 -8.76 -3.72
CA THR A 234 -5.20 -8.94 -4.77
C THR A 234 -5.27 -7.80 -5.76
N ASP A 235 -4.13 -7.16 -6.03
CA ASP A 235 -3.97 -6.24 -7.16
C ASP A 235 -3.20 -6.94 -8.27
N ALA A 236 -3.78 -7.05 -9.44
CA ALA A 236 -3.12 -7.47 -10.65
C ALA A 236 -2.73 -6.22 -11.45
N ASN A 237 -1.45 -6.08 -11.80
CA ASN A 237 -0.92 -4.88 -12.42
C ASN A 237 -0.13 -5.22 -13.67
N VAL A 238 -0.13 -4.32 -14.62
CA VAL A 238 0.80 -4.32 -15.75
C VAL A 238 1.29 -2.91 -16.01
N LYS A 239 2.60 -2.75 -16.22
CA LYS A 239 3.24 -1.48 -16.54
C LYS A 239 4.09 -1.64 -17.79
N PHE A 240 3.99 -0.69 -18.71
CA PHE A 240 4.82 -0.56 -19.90
C PHE A 240 5.65 0.70 -19.72
N ARG A 241 6.98 0.57 -19.70
CA ARG A 241 7.90 1.67 -19.48
C ARG A 241 8.81 1.83 -20.70
N TRP A 242 8.91 3.05 -21.22
CA TRP A 242 9.80 3.42 -22.32
C TRP A 242 10.91 4.29 -21.77
N PHE A 243 12.15 3.85 -21.95
CA PHE A 243 13.35 4.55 -21.52
C PHE A 243 13.91 5.41 -22.65
N ASP A 244 14.36 6.60 -22.28
CA ASP A 244 15.13 7.53 -23.10
C ASP A 244 16.33 8.00 -22.25
N PHE A 245 17.45 7.25 -22.30
CA PHE A 245 18.59 7.38 -21.40
C PHE A 245 18.17 7.27 -19.92
N GLU A 246 18.29 8.34 -19.15
CA GLU A 246 17.92 8.43 -17.74
C GLU A 246 16.46 8.82 -17.54
N ASP A 247 15.82 9.31 -18.58
CA ASP A 247 14.40 9.66 -18.59
C ASP A 247 13.56 8.44 -18.95
N TYR A 248 12.31 8.44 -18.50
CA TYR A 248 11.33 7.45 -18.93
C TYR A 248 9.91 7.96 -18.77
N TYR A 249 9.03 7.38 -19.55
CA TYR A 249 7.59 7.49 -19.37
C TYR A 249 6.97 6.11 -19.34
N TRP A 250 5.87 5.98 -18.64
CA TRP A 250 5.20 4.70 -18.51
C TRP A 250 3.68 4.86 -18.48
N VAL A 251 3.01 3.81 -18.94
CA VAL A 251 1.57 3.62 -18.75
C VAL A 251 1.35 2.27 -18.11
N GLY A 252 0.26 2.14 -17.37
CA GLY A 252 -0.09 0.89 -16.71
C GLY A 252 -1.57 0.79 -16.41
N ALA A 253 -1.96 -0.36 -15.96
CA ALA A 253 -3.29 -0.64 -15.46
C ALA A 253 -3.21 -1.51 -14.21
N THR A 254 -4.16 -1.31 -13.31
CA THR A 254 -4.35 -2.10 -12.10
C THR A 254 -5.76 -2.59 -12.01
N ALA A 255 -5.96 -3.82 -11.52
CA ALA A 255 -7.26 -4.37 -11.20
C ALA A 255 -7.21 -4.96 -9.79
N ARG A 256 -8.07 -4.49 -8.89
CA ARG A 256 -8.16 -4.93 -7.51
C ARG A 256 -9.32 -5.89 -7.31
N PHE A 257 -9.05 -6.98 -6.60
CA PHE A 257 -10.00 -8.04 -6.28
C PHE A 257 -10.07 -8.25 -4.78
N VAL A 258 -11.26 -8.60 -4.28
CA VAL A 258 -11.48 -9.06 -2.91
C VAL A 258 -11.53 -10.59 -2.93
N ASN A 259 -10.52 -11.25 -2.34
CA ASN A 259 -10.33 -12.69 -2.48
C ASN A 259 -11.35 -13.50 -1.68
N ASP A 260 -11.69 -13.04 -0.49
CA ASP A 260 -12.68 -13.66 0.41
C ASP A 260 -14.12 -13.62 -0.15
N GLN A 261 -14.36 -12.85 -1.21
CA GLN A 261 -15.62 -12.81 -1.94
C GLN A 261 -15.50 -13.44 -3.35
N ALA A 262 -14.85 -14.59 -3.46
CA ALA A 262 -14.65 -15.32 -4.72
C ALA A 262 -13.98 -14.46 -5.82
N PHE A 263 -12.93 -13.76 -5.47
CA PHE A 263 -12.19 -12.84 -6.37
C PHE A 263 -13.08 -11.78 -7.02
N LYS A 264 -14.01 -11.25 -6.25
CA LYS A 264 -14.89 -10.19 -6.75
C LYS A 264 -14.08 -8.97 -7.14
N PRO A 265 -14.23 -8.46 -8.38
CA PRO A 265 -13.53 -7.26 -8.81
C PRO A 265 -14.06 -6.04 -8.04
N LEU A 266 -13.16 -5.28 -7.43
CA LEU A 266 -13.48 -4.10 -6.63
C LEU A 266 -13.27 -2.81 -7.43
N SER A 267 -12.14 -2.70 -8.10
CA SER A 267 -11.81 -1.53 -8.92
C SER A 267 -10.86 -1.88 -10.06
N VAL A 268 -10.87 -1.03 -11.07
CA VAL A 268 -9.92 -1.08 -12.19
C VAL A 268 -9.50 0.34 -12.52
N GLY A 269 -8.25 0.52 -12.91
CA GLY A 269 -7.79 1.86 -13.22
C GLY A 269 -6.54 1.93 -14.09
N PRO A 270 -6.53 2.85 -15.06
CA PRO A 270 -5.33 3.22 -15.78
C PRO A 270 -4.44 4.09 -14.90
N MET A 271 -3.14 4.01 -15.19
CA MET A 271 -2.13 4.83 -14.58
C MET A 271 -1.12 5.27 -15.63
N LEU A 272 -0.49 6.40 -15.41
CA LEU A 272 0.60 6.90 -16.23
C LEU A 272 1.62 7.65 -15.37
N GLY A 273 2.83 7.77 -15.87
CA GLY A 273 3.85 8.56 -15.20
C GLY A 273 5.03 8.86 -16.14
N LEU A 274 5.82 9.81 -15.72
CA LEU A 274 7.02 10.22 -16.42
C LEU A 274 8.11 10.66 -15.43
N LYS A 275 9.33 10.42 -15.80
CA LYS A 275 10.53 11.01 -15.20
C LYS A 275 11.26 11.79 -16.29
N LYS A 276 11.50 13.07 -16.05
CA LYS A 276 12.25 13.96 -16.94
C LYS A 276 13.29 14.75 -16.16
N GLY A 277 14.57 14.47 -16.41
CA GLY A 277 15.67 15.00 -15.60
C GLY A 277 15.50 14.57 -14.13
N VAL A 278 15.39 15.54 -13.24
CA VAL A 278 15.15 15.30 -11.80
C VAL A 278 13.69 15.21 -11.42
N PHE A 279 12.76 15.58 -12.29
CA PHE A 279 11.35 15.64 -11.98
C PHE A 279 10.63 14.32 -12.29
N TYR A 280 9.75 13.93 -11.38
CA TYR A 280 8.87 12.78 -11.52
C TYR A 280 7.41 13.20 -11.35
N PHE A 281 6.56 12.64 -12.19
CA PHE A 281 5.11 12.80 -12.12
C PHE A 281 4.43 11.46 -12.37
N ALA A 282 3.37 11.17 -11.61
CA ALA A 282 2.47 10.08 -11.92
C ALA A 282 1.03 10.45 -11.60
N TYR A 283 0.11 9.88 -12.35
CA TYR A 283 -1.33 10.00 -12.15
C TYR A 283 -1.98 8.63 -12.29
N GLY A 284 -2.92 8.33 -11.41
CA GLY A 284 -3.75 7.13 -11.44
C GLY A 284 -5.22 7.48 -11.26
N TYR A 285 -6.05 6.78 -11.98
CA TYR A 285 -7.51 6.85 -11.83
C TYR A 285 -8.04 5.44 -11.54
N ASN A 286 -8.89 5.29 -10.53
CA ASN A 286 -9.53 4.02 -10.19
C ASN A 286 -11.05 4.15 -10.27
N LEU A 287 -11.63 3.33 -11.12
CA LEU A 287 -13.07 3.17 -11.27
C LEU A 287 -13.55 2.03 -10.36
N ASN A 288 -14.48 2.32 -9.46
CA ASN A 288 -15.11 1.29 -8.63
C ASN A 288 -16.08 0.45 -9.47
N LEU A 289 -16.05 -0.88 -9.28
CA LEU A 289 -16.90 -1.82 -10.02
C LEU A 289 -18.10 -2.31 -9.20
N ASN A 290 -18.24 -1.83 -7.97
CA ASN A 290 -19.35 -2.15 -7.06
C ASN A 290 -20.49 -1.13 -7.20
N THR A 291 -21.56 -1.30 -6.40
CA THR A 291 -22.75 -0.42 -6.41
C THR A 291 -22.48 1.04 -6.08
N ILE A 292 -21.34 1.34 -5.43
CA ILE A 292 -20.93 2.72 -5.11
C ILE A 292 -20.61 3.53 -6.39
N ARG A 293 -20.32 2.86 -7.51
CA ARG A 293 -20.00 3.51 -8.79
C ARG A 293 -21.04 4.53 -9.24
N SER A 294 -22.31 4.28 -8.99
CA SER A 294 -23.40 5.19 -9.41
C SER A 294 -23.44 6.51 -8.62
N TYR A 295 -22.70 6.61 -7.54
CA TYR A 295 -22.74 7.75 -6.61
C TYR A 295 -21.41 8.51 -6.53
N ASN A 296 -20.35 8.08 -7.22
CA ASN A 296 -19.05 8.75 -7.18
C ASN A 296 -18.37 8.76 -8.55
N SER A 297 -17.41 9.65 -8.71
CA SER A 297 -16.60 9.81 -9.93
C SER A 297 -15.30 9.02 -9.89
N GLY A 298 -15.19 7.98 -9.05
CA GLY A 298 -13.98 7.17 -8.89
C GLY A 298 -12.99 7.75 -7.89
N SER A 299 -11.76 7.31 -7.94
CA SER A 299 -10.67 7.76 -7.08
C SER A 299 -9.50 8.24 -7.93
N HIS A 300 -8.87 9.33 -7.51
CA HIS A 300 -7.75 9.96 -8.20
C HIS A 300 -6.51 9.91 -7.33
N MET A 301 -5.37 9.60 -7.93
CA MET A 301 -4.06 9.65 -7.30
C MET A 301 -3.13 10.52 -8.12
N ILE A 302 -2.43 11.42 -7.47
CA ILE A 302 -1.38 12.25 -8.05
C ILE A 302 -0.12 12.03 -7.24
N THR A 303 1.00 11.84 -7.92
CA THR A 303 2.34 11.79 -7.30
C THR A 303 3.27 12.75 -8.02
N LEU A 304 3.88 13.65 -7.24
CA LEU A 304 4.95 14.52 -7.67
C LEU A 304 6.24 14.05 -7.02
N GLY A 305 7.36 14.17 -7.71
CA GLY A 305 8.61 13.71 -7.13
C GLY A 305 9.85 14.38 -7.72
N ILE A 306 10.95 14.14 -6.99
CA ILE A 306 12.28 14.57 -7.39
C ILE A 306 13.23 13.37 -7.21
N ASP A 307 14.01 13.09 -8.25
CA ASP A 307 15.07 12.09 -8.28
C ASP A 307 16.41 12.81 -8.40
N MET A 308 17.21 12.73 -7.34
CA MET A 308 18.49 13.46 -7.23
C MET A 308 19.64 12.50 -7.08
N PHE A 309 20.86 13.00 -7.33
CA PHE A 309 22.11 12.26 -7.10
C PHE A 309 22.13 10.90 -7.80
N GLN A 310 21.89 10.88 -9.10
CA GLN A 310 21.94 9.68 -9.90
C GLN A 310 23.37 9.10 -9.93
N GLY A 311 23.49 7.76 -9.98
CA GLY A 311 24.77 7.07 -9.99
C GLY A 311 25.42 6.87 -8.63
N ILE A 312 24.69 7.01 -7.53
CA ILE A 312 25.19 6.74 -6.18
C ILE A 312 25.35 5.23 -5.99
N GLY A 313 26.60 4.74 -6.03
CA GLY A 313 26.98 3.37 -5.64
C GLY A 313 27.22 2.42 -6.81
N GLY A 314 28.02 1.39 -6.56
CA GLY A 314 28.53 0.42 -7.54
C GLY A 314 28.06 -1.02 -7.34
N CYS A 315 26.99 -1.29 -6.60
CA CYS A 315 26.48 -2.65 -6.44
C CYS A 315 25.23 -2.89 -7.32
N ASN A 316 25.32 -3.90 -8.21
CA ASN A 316 24.15 -4.35 -8.97
C ASN A 316 23.01 -4.84 -8.07
N CYS A 317 23.31 -5.17 -6.80
CA CYS A 317 22.33 -5.61 -5.82
C CYS A 317 21.27 -4.56 -5.45
N THR A 318 21.48 -3.29 -5.81
CA THR A 318 20.53 -2.20 -5.60
C THR A 318 20.05 -1.58 -6.91
N GLU A 319 20.49 -2.09 -8.06
CA GLU A 319 19.88 -1.72 -9.34
C GLU A 319 18.43 -2.21 -9.40
N ARG A 320 17.62 -1.42 -10.10
CA ARG A 320 16.20 -1.74 -10.24
C ARG A 320 15.95 -2.82 -11.28
#